data_a24c79d5419fffadddae95338192bf64
#
_entry.id   a24c79d5419fffadddae95338192bf64
#
_cell.length_a   1.000
_cell.length_b   1.000
_cell.length_c   1.000
_cell.angle_alpha   90.00
_cell.angle_beta   90.00
_cell.angle_gamma   90.00
#
_symmetry.space_group_name_H-M   'P 1'
#
loop_
_entity.id
_entity.type
_entity.pdbx_description
1 polymer ?
#
loop_
_entity_poly.entity_id
_entity_poly.type
_entity_poly.pdbx_seq_one_letter_code
_entity_poly.pdbx_strand_id
1 'polypeptide(L)'
;MTPEPKPAAANLMFSHMGLSVKNISRMEDFYTRVLGFTVTDRGTAGGMKLVFLSRNPLDHHQIVLATGRPAELPANTDNPQFGPSINQISFKMGSLADLRTIRPALEAEGGGSLFPANHGVAWSIYAHDPEGNNLEFFVETDWYITQPFLIPLDFSKTDEEIVKLTKAMCEKSAGYEQYGEWRKKIALRMTPFVARS
;
A
#
# COMPACT_ATOMS: atom_id res chain seq x y z
N MET A 1 -4.50 41.22 0.72
CA MET A 1 -3.43 40.57 1.50
C MET A 1 -2.67 39.65 0.57
N THR A 2 -1.42 39.92 0.28
CA THR A 2 -0.54 38.98 -0.41
C THR A 2 -0.33 37.78 0.50
N PRO A 3 -0.50 36.54 0.02
CA PRO A 3 -0.24 35.37 0.85
C PRO A 3 1.24 35.38 1.25
N GLU A 4 1.50 35.12 2.55
CA GLU A 4 2.88 34.97 3.02
C GLU A 4 3.58 33.85 2.22
N PRO A 5 4.85 34.05 1.86
CA PRO A 5 5.61 33.04 1.15
C PRO A 5 5.68 31.77 2.01
N LYS A 6 5.22 30.63 1.47
CA LYS A 6 5.39 29.34 2.14
C LYS A 6 6.89 29.11 2.39
N PRO A 7 7.28 28.65 3.59
CA PRO A 7 8.67 28.28 3.84
C PRO A 7 9.12 27.25 2.81
N ALA A 8 10.38 27.33 2.38
CA ALA A 8 10.96 26.37 1.46
C ALA A 8 10.83 24.96 2.06
N ALA A 9 10.15 24.06 1.33
CA ALA A 9 10.02 22.68 1.77
C ALA A 9 11.36 21.96 1.72
N ALA A 10 11.66 21.15 2.74
CA ALA A 10 12.84 20.29 2.69
C ALA A 10 12.76 19.33 1.49
N ASN A 11 13.91 19.03 0.90
CA ASN A 11 14.02 18.03 -0.17
C ASN A 11 13.93 16.64 0.46
N LEU A 12 12.73 16.04 0.49
CA LEU A 12 12.46 14.76 1.14
C LEU A 12 11.62 13.83 0.23
N MET A 13 11.84 12.54 0.43
CA MET A 13 11.07 11.46 -0.20
C MET A 13 10.73 10.41 0.87
N PHE A 14 9.55 9.80 0.76
CA PHE A 14 9.24 8.64 1.58
C PHE A 14 10.17 7.48 1.18
N SER A 15 10.80 6.83 2.16
CA SER A 15 11.78 5.76 1.94
C SER A 15 11.30 4.42 2.51
N HIS A 16 11.06 4.37 3.82
CA HIS A 16 10.75 3.12 4.52
C HIS A 16 9.84 3.38 5.71
N MET A 17 9.29 2.30 6.25
CA MET A 17 8.52 2.33 7.49
C MET A 17 8.94 1.21 8.43
N GLY A 18 8.79 1.44 9.74
CA GLY A 18 9.00 0.45 10.79
C GLY A 18 7.68 -0.04 11.38
N LEU A 19 7.57 -1.34 11.60
CA LEU A 19 6.43 -1.99 12.25
C LEU A 19 6.89 -2.63 13.56
N SER A 20 6.28 -2.23 14.68
CA SER A 20 6.46 -2.93 15.94
C SER A 20 5.58 -4.17 15.95
N VAL A 21 6.19 -5.34 16.18
CA VAL A 21 5.54 -6.64 16.03
C VAL A 21 5.63 -7.49 17.30
N LYS A 22 4.64 -8.36 17.52
CA LYS A 22 4.61 -9.35 18.59
C LYS A 22 5.45 -10.58 18.23
N ASN A 23 5.29 -11.07 17.01
CA ASN A 23 5.96 -12.27 16.51
C ASN A 23 6.75 -11.95 15.24
N ILE A 24 8.01 -11.57 15.44
CA ILE A 24 8.88 -11.15 14.34
C ILE A 24 9.12 -12.27 13.31
N SER A 25 9.21 -13.54 13.76
CA SER A 25 9.44 -14.68 12.85
C SER A 25 8.23 -14.94 11.94
N ARG A 26 7.00 -14.84 12.48
CA ARG A 26 5.77 -15.00 11.68
C ARG A 26 5.60 -13.84 10.68
N MET A 27 5.92 -12.64 11.11
CA MET A 27 5.86 -11.46 10.22
C MET A 27 6.94 -11.54 9.13
N GLU A 28 8.17 -11.93 9.49
CA GLU A 28 9.24 -12.15 8.52
C GLU A 28 8.84 -13.20 7.49
N ASP A 29 8.30 -14.37 7.92
CA ASP A 29 7.82 -15.41 6.99
C ASP A 29 6.77 -14.86 6.03
N PHE A 30 5.76 -14.15 6.54
CA PHE A 30 4.71 -13.57 5.70
C PHE A 30 5.29 -12.61 4.65
N TYR A 31 6.10 -11.64 5.07
CA TYR A 31 6.66 -10.65 4.14
C TYR A 31 7.63 -11.26 3.13
N THR A 32 8.36 -12.32 3.51
CA THR A 32 9.28 -12.99 2.58
C THR A 32 8.59 -13.99 1.67
N ARG A 33 7.84 -14.92 2.23
CA ARG A 33 7.22 -16.04 1.49
C ARG A 33 6.02 -15.57 0.65
N VAL A 34 5.14 -14.73 1.23
CA VAL A 34 3.90 -14.31 0.57
C VAL A 34 4.13 -13.08 -0.30
N LEU A 35 4.80 -12.07 0.25
CA LEU A 35 4.99 -10.79 -0.44
C LEU A 35 6.31 -10.70 -1.22
N GLY A 36 7.19 -11.71 -1.12
CA GLY A 36 8.44 -11.80 -1.88
C GLY A 36 9.48 -10.75 -1.51
N PHE A 37 9.47 -10.27 -0.26
CA PHE A 37 10.55 -9.43 0.25
C PHE A 37 11.81 -10.26 0.50
N THR A 38 12.96 -9.64 0.36
CA THR A 38 14.24 -10.19 0.74
C THR A 38 14.69 -9.60 2.07
N VAL A 39 15.15 -10.44 2.99
CA VAL A 39 15.83 -9.95 4.19
C VAL A 39 17.20 -9.42 3.80
N THR A 40 17.41 -8.15 3.99
CA THR A 40 18.68 -7.48 3.70
C THR A 40 19.62 -7.49 4.89
N ASP A 41 19.07 -7.45 6.11
CA ASP A 41 19.87 -7.51 7.34
C ASP A 41 19.02 -7.92 8.55
N ARG A 42 19.70 -8.32 9.64
CA ARG A 42 19.12 -8.59 10.95
C ARG A 42 20.04 -8.08 12.03
N GLY A 43 19.45 -7.65 13.16
CA GLY A 43 20.27 -7.20 14.27
C GLY A 43 19.47 -6.97 15.54
N THR A 44 20.15 -6.40 16.52
CA THR A 44 19.55 -5.97 17.78
C THR A 44 20.00 -4.55 18.09
N ALA A 45 19.04 -3.68 18.36
CA ALA A 45 19.30 -2.30 18.78
C ALA A 45 18.27 -1.89 19.84
N GLY A 46 18.71 -1.20 20.89
CA GLY A 46 17.82 -0.74 21.96
C GLY A 46 17.04 -1.88 22.66
N GLY A 47 17.60 -3.10 22.71
CA GLY A 47 16.92 -4.28 23.27
C GLY A 47 15.89 -4.94 22.34
N MET A 48 15.64 -4.38 21.15
CA MET A 48 14.72 -4.93 20.16
C MET A 48 15.47 -5.74 19.10
N LYS A 49 14.91 -6.89 18.68
CA LYS A 49 15.35 -7.58 17.47
C LYS A 49 14.76 -6.84 16.26
N LEU A 50 15.57 -6.70 15.21
CA LEU A 50 15.22 -6.01 13.99
C LEU A 50 15.43 -6.94 12.80
N VAL A 51 14.50 -6.88 11.83
CA VAL A 51 14.63 -7.49 10.50
C VAL A 51 14.37 -6.43 9.46
N PHE A 52 15.31 -6.27 8.54
CA PHE A 52 15.25 -5.30 7.44
C PHE A 52 14.86 -6.03 6.17
N LEU A 53 13.88 -5.49 5.45
CA LEU A 53 13.25 -6.13 4.30
C LEU A 53 13.18 -5.20 3.11
N SER A 54 13.57 -5.68 1.92
CA SER A 54 13.43 -4.92 0.68
C SER A 54 13.02 -5.79 -0.51
N ARG A 55 12.37 -5.17 -1.49
CA ARG A 55 12.12 -5.68 -2.85
C ARG A 55 12.84 -4.88 -3.93
N ASN A 56 13.55 -3.83 -3.52
CA ASN A 56 14.30 -2.98 -4.44
C ASN A 56 15.80 -3.06 -4.11
N PRO A 57 16.66 -3.50 -5.03
CA PRO A 57 18.11 -3.62 -4.76
C PRO A 57 18.80 -2.27 -4.53
N LEU A 58 18.13 -1.15 -4.83
CA LEU A 58 18.66 0.20 -4.57
C LEU A 58 18.35 0.69 -3.15
N ASP A 59 17.42 0.04 -2.45
CA ASP A 59 17.02 0.39 -1.09
C ASP A 59 17.53 -0.68 -0.12
N HIS A 60 18.30 -0.29 0.88
CA HIS A 60 18.71 -1.23 1.94
C HIS A 60 17.49 -1.87 2.58
N HIS A 61 16.43 -1.11 2.84
CA HIS A 61 15.16 -1.61 3.35
C HIS A 61 14.01 -0.69 2.97
N GLN A 62 12.83 -1.28 2.81
CA GLN A 62 11.56 -0.58 2.63
C GLN A 62 10.65 -0.82 3.85
N ILE A 63 10.82 -1.96 4.53
CA ILE A 63 10.14 -2.30 5.78
C ILE A 63 11.16 -2.75 6.82
N VAL A 64 10.97 -2.31 8.07
CA VAL A 64 11.70 -2.79 9.24
C VAL A 64 10.70 -3.42 10.19
N LEU A 65 10.89 -4.69 10.53
CA LEU A 65 10.17 -5.33 11.63
C LEU A 65 10.97 -5.18 12.91
N ALA A 66 10.34 -4.73 13.98
CA ALA A 66 10.96 -4.55 15.29
C ALA A 66 10.14 -5.27 16.36
N THR A 67 10.78 -6.06 17.22
CA THR A 67 10.09 -6.61 18.40
C THR A 67 9.72 -5.49 19.38
N GLY A 68 8.81 -5.78 20.31
CA GLY A 68 8.46 -4.85 21.38
C GLY A 68 7.00 -4.41 21.40
N ARG A 69 6.19 -4.86 20.44
CA ARG A 69 4.74 -4.68 20.55
C ARG A 69 4.22 -5.55 21.70
N PRO A 70 3.53 -4.98 22.71
CA PRO A 70 3.00 -5.74 23.84
C PRO A 70 2.06 -6.86 23.40
N ALA A 71 2.21 -8.05 24.00
CA ALA A 71 1.46 -9.24 23.61
C ALA A 71 -0.05 -9.11 23.90
N GLU A 72 -0.41 -8.35 24.92
CA GLU A 72 -1.78 -8.09 25.37
C GLU A 72 -2.57 -7.13 24.44
N LEU A 73 -1.89 -6.38 23.59
CA LEU A 73 -2.60 -5.54 22.62
C LEU A 73 -3.34 -6.41 21.60
N PRO A 74 -4.58 -6.08 21.22
CA PRO A 74 -5.32 -6.82 20.19
C PRO A 74 -4.62 -6.70 18.83
N ALA A 75 -5.00 -7.55 17.87
CA ALA A 75 -4.67 -7.32 16.47
C ALA A 75 -5.20 -5.96 16.03
N ASN A 76 -4.52 -5.31 15.07
CA ASN A 76 -4.93 -3.96 14.63
C ASN A 76 -6.36 -3.92 14.09
N THR A 77 -6.81 -4.99 13.44
CA THR A 77 -8.19 -5.15 12.96
C THR A 77 -9.23 -5.22 14.07
N ASP A 78 -8.85 -5.71 15.26
CA ASP A 78 -9.77 -5.99 16.37
C ASP A 78 -9.81 -4.85 17.39
N ASN A 79 -9.19 -3.72 17.11
CA ASN A 79 -9.16 -2.58 18.01
C ASN A 79 -10.18 -1.50 17.59
N PRO A 80 -11.45 -1.62 18.03
CA PRO A 80 -12.50 -0.68 17.62
C PRO A 80 -12.36 0.70 18.26
N GLN A 81 -11.60 0.81 19.36
CA GLN A 81 -11.50 2.04 20.13
C GLN A 81 -10.36 2.95 19.62
N PHE A 82 -9.24 2.36 19.22
CA PHE A 82 -8.07 3.13 18.81
C PHE A 82 -7.75 2.96 17.32
N GLY A 83 -8.23 1.89 16.69
CA GLY A 83 -7.92 1.54 15.31
C GLY A 83 -6.40 1.38 15.06
N PRO A 84 -5.99 1.02 13.88
CA PRO A 84 -4.59 1.13 13.49
C PRO A 84 -4.22 2.61 13.36
N SER A 85 -3.11 3.02 13.96
CA SER A 85 -2.55 4.37 13.74
C SER A 85 -2.10 4.55 12.28
N ILE A 86 -1.82 3.44 11.59
CA ILE A 86 -1.60 3.37 10.15
C ILE A 86 -2.83 2.71 9.55
N ASN A 87 -3.59 3.48 8.75
CA ASN A 87 -4.84 3.00 8.17
C ASN A 87 -4.62 1.87 7.16
N GLN A 88 -3.54 1.96 6.36
CA GLN A 88 -3.15 0.93 5.40
C GLN A 88 -1.68 1.04 5.00
N ILE A 89 -1.14 -0.08 4.53
CA ILE A 89 0.17 -0.17 3.88
C ILE A 89 -0.10 -0.64 2.45
N SER A 90 0.19 0.21 1.46
CA SER A 90 -0.19 -0.06 0.08
C SER A 90 1.02 -0.48 -0.76
N PHE A 91 0.84 -1.55 -1.54
CA PHE A 91 1.81 -2.11 -2.47
C PHE A 91 1.31 -1.98 -3.89
N LYS A 92 2.05 -1.22 -4.71
CA LYS A 92 1.73 -1.09 -6.13
C LYS A 92 2.18 -2.34 -6.89
N MET A 93 1.29 -2.84 -7.73
CA MET A 93 1.50 -3.99 -8.61
C MET A 93 1.50 -3.57 -10.08
N GLY A 94 1.97 -4.43 -10.96
CA GLY A 94 2.13 -4.13 -12.38
C GLY A 94 0.87 -4.31 -13.20
N SER A 95 -0.01 -5.26 -12.83
CA SER A 95 -1.15 -5.67 -13.66
C SER A 95 -2.29 -6.32 -12.86
N LEU A 96 -3.49 -6.40 -13.46
CA LEU A 96 -4.60 -7.20 -12.91
C LEU A 96 -4.23 -8.68 -12.74
N ALA A 97 -3.41 -9.21 -13.65
CA ALA A 97 -2.89 -10.58 -13.53
C ALA A 97 -2.05 -10.78 -12.26
N ASP A 98 -1.27 -9.78 -11.85
CA ASP A 98 -0.52 -9.83 -10.59
C ASP A 98 -1.46 -9.84 -9.37
N LEU A 99 -2.57 -9.05 -9.39
CA LEU A 99 -3.59 -9.11 -8.35
C LEU A 99 -4.26 -10.50 -8.26
N ARG A 100 -4.52 -11.12 -9.40
CA ARG A 100 -5.04 -12.50 -9.43
C ARG A 100 -4.03 -13.51 -8.89
N THR A 101 -2.75 -13.31 -9.18
CA THR A 101 -1.67 -14.21 -8.75
C THR A 101 -1.46 -14.18 -7.24
N ILE A 102 -1.48 -12.99 -6.61
CA ILE A 102 -1.27 -12.88 -5.16
C ILE A 102 -2.49 -13.33 -4.34
N ARG A 103 -3.68 -13.22 -4.89
CA ARG A 103 -4.94 -13.47 -4.19
C ARG A 103 -5.01 -14.84 -3.47
N PRO A 104 -4.71 -16.00 -4.11
CA PRO A 104 -4.74 -17.29 -3.43
C PRO A 104 -3.77 -17.40 -2.25
N ALA A 105 -2.60 -16.77 -2.36
CA ALA A 105 -1.62 -16.76 -1.26
C ALA A 105 -2.12 -15.95 -0.06
N LEU A 106 -2.78 -14.82 -0.30
CA LEU A 106 -3.40 -14.02 0.76
C LEU A 106 -4.60 -14.74 1.40
N GLU A 107 -5.42 -15.44 0.60
CA GLU A 107 -6.53 -16.26 1.10
C GLU A 107 -6.03 -17.40 2.01
N ALA A 108 -4.92 -18.04 1.64
CA ALA A 108 -4.32 -19.14 2.41
C ALA A 108 -3.76 -18.72 3.77
N GLU A 109 -3.37 -17.47 3.95
CA GLU A 109 -2.87 -16.96 5.23
C GLU A 109 -3.96 -16.80 6.31
N GLY A 110 -5.23 -16.82 5.91
CA GLY A 110 -6.36 -16.81 6.86
C GLY A 110 -6.52 -15.53 7.66
N GLY A 111 -5.91 -14.43 7.25
CA GLY A 111 -5.98 -13.12 7.92
C GLY A 111 -7.31 -12.37 7.77
N GLY A 112 -8.39 -13.07 7.47
CA GLY A 112 -9.71 -12.49 7.25
C GLY A 112 -10.17 -12.56 5.78
N SER A 113 -11.37 -12.04 5.50
CA SER A 113 -11.88 -11.98 4.12
C SER A 113 -11.14 -10.91 3.32
N LEU A 114 -10.73 -11.25 2.10
CA LEU A 114 -10.21 -10.26 1.16
C LEU A 114 -11.33 -9.31 0.73
N PHE A 115 -10.98 -8.06 0.53
CA PHE A 115 -11.91 -7.06 0.03
C PHE A 115 -11.42 -6.47 -1.31
N PRO A 116 -11.89 -7.02 -2.45
CA PRO A 116 -11.60 -6.45 -3.77
C PRO A 116 -12.38 -5.14 -3.98
N ALA A 117 -11.67 -4.10 -4.42
CA ALA A 117 -12.24 -2.77 -4.60
C ALA A 117 -11.80 -2.14 -5.93
N ASN A 118 -12.68 -1.33 -6.51
CA ASN A 118 -12.42 -0.49 -7.67
C ASN A 118 -12.60 0.98 -7.28
N HIS A 119 -11.52 1.72 -7.33
CA HIS A 119 -11.49 3.16 -7.01
C HIS A 119 -11.60 4.06 -8.24
N GLY A 120 -11.78 3.48 -9.42
CA GLY A 120 -11.68 4.19 -10.69
C GLY A 120 -10.22 4.47 -11.06
N VAL A 121 -9.46 5.09 -10.19
CA VAL A 121 -8.01 5.35 -10.35
C VAL A 121 -7.14 4.12 -10.13
N ALA A 122 -7.67 3.10 -9.47
CA ALA A 122 -6.97 1.85 -9.17
C ALA A 122 -7.95 0.70 -8.95
N TRP A 123 -7.49 -0.52 -9.18
CA TRP A 123 -8.09 -1.77 -8.71
C TRP A 123 -7.27 -2.30 -7.55
N SER A 124 -7.92 -2.67 -6.46
CA SER A 124 -7.25 -3.07 -5.23
C SER A 124 -7.77 -4.39 -4.68
N ILE A 125 -6.93 -5.09 -3.92
CA ILE A 125 -7.32 -6.12 -2.96
C ILE A 125 -6.82 -5.66 -1.59
N TYR A 126 -7.74 -5.56 -0.63
CA TYR A 126 -7.39 -5.35 0.78
C TYR A 126 -7.30 -6.70 1.48
N ALA A 127 -6.30 -6.84 2.32
CA ALA A 127 -6.00 -8.02 3.12
C ALA A 127 -5.37 -7.60 4.46
N HIS A 128 -5.11 -8.57 5.34
CA HIS A 128 -4.39 -8.30 6.58
C HIS A 128 -3.12 -9.15 6.67
N ASP A 129 -2.09 -8.57 7.25
CA ASP A 129 -0.93 -9.34 7.67
C ASP A 129 -1.23 -10.15 8.94
N PRO A 130 -0.32 -11.04 9.39
CA PRO A 130 -0.56 -11.90 10.56
C PRO A 130 -0.81 -11.17 11.89
N GLU A 131 -0.53 -9.86 11.96
CA GLU A 131 -0.80 -9.03 13.14
C GLU A 131 -1.95 -8.05 12.93
N GLY A 132 -2.69 -8.18 11.81
CA GLY A 132 -3.88 -7.42 11.52
C GLY A 132 -3.63 -6.02 10.93
N ASN A 133 -2.41 -5.73 10.46
CA ASN A 133 -2.20 -4.51 9.70
C ASN A 133 -2.95 -4.62 8.36
N ASN A 134 -3.71 -3.58 8.02
CA ASN A 134 -4.42 -3.53 6.75
C ASN A 134 -3.43 -3.29 5.61
N LEU A 135 -3.43 -4.20 4.65
CA LEU A 135 -2.60 -4.13 3.45
C LEU A 135 -3.49 -3.88 2.24
N GLU A 136 -3.02 -3.06 1.33
CA GLU A 136 -3.62 -2.86 0.03
C GLU A 136 -2.64 -3.28 -1.06
N PHE A 137 -3.10 -4.09 -1.99
CA PHE A 137 -2.39 -4.45 -3.21
C PHE A 137 -3.15 -3.82 -4.36
N PHE A 138 -2.53 -2.87 -5.09
CA PHE A 138 -3.26 -2.11 -6.09
C PHE A 138 -2.54 -2.00 -7.43
N VAL A 139 -3.33 -1.87 -8.47
CA VAL A 139 -2.91 -1.57 -9.85
C VAL A 139 -3.57 -0.27 -10.27
N GLU A 140 -2.79 0.69 -10.74
CA GLU A 140 -3.32 1.93 -11.28
C GLU A 140 -4.05 1.70 -12.60
N THR A 141 -5.10 2.47 -12.83
CA THR A 141 -5.79 2.54 -14.12
C THR A 141 -5.27 3.70 -14.96
N ASP A 142 -5.73 3.80 -16.19
CA ASP A 142 -5.42 4.94 -17.08
C ASP A 142 -6.26 6.17 -16.79
N TRP A 143 -7.22 6.09 -15.86
CA TRP A 143 -8.23 7.12 -15.63
C TRP A 143 -8.14 7.70 -14.23
N TYR A 144 -8.41 8.99 -14.15
CA TYR A 144 -8.65 9.70 -12.92
C TYR A 144 -10.15 10.05 -12.81
N ILE A 145 -10.68 9.91 -11.59
CA ILE A 145 -11.98 10.45 -11.17
C ILE A 145 -11.82 11.03 -9.77
N THR A 146 -12.71 11.94 -9.40
CA THR A 146 -12.66 12.56 -8.06
C THR A 146 -12.70 11.52 -6.95
N GLN A 147 -11.78 11.63 -6.00
CA GLN A 147 -11.66 10.75 -4.84
C GLN A 147 -12.24 11.43 -3.56
N PRO A 148 -12.71 10.68 -2.56
CA PRO A 148 -12.72 9.21 -2.50
C PRO A 148 -13.84 8.58 -3.36
N PHE A 149 -13.52 7.45 -3.98
CA PHE A 149 -14.47 6.61 -4.72
C PHE A 149 -14.16 5.14 -4.47
N LEU A 150 -15.18 4.32 -4.21
CA LEU A 150 -15.01 2.89 -3.98
C LEU A 150 -16.30 2.13 -4.36
N ILE A 151 -16.13 1.10 -5.21
CA ILE A 151 -17.16 0.09 -5.50
C ILE A 151 -16.52 -1.30 -5.45
N PRO A 152 -17.29 -2.40 -5.27
CA PRO A 152 -16.75 -3.74 -5.34
C PRO A 152 -16.09 -4.04 -6.70
N LEU A 153 -14.99 -4.78 -6.68
CA LEU A 153 -14.32 -5.32 -7.86
C LEU A 153 -14.66 -6.81 -8.01
N ASP A 154 -15.22 -7.19 -9.16
CA ASP A 154 -15.62 -8.55 -9.44
C ASP A 154 -14.56 -9.32 -10.26
N PHE A 155 -13.75 -10.12 -9.57
CA PHE A 155 -12.74 -10.98 -10.19
C PHE A 155 -13.28 -12.22 -10.91
N SER A 156 -14.61 -12.46 -10.96
CA SER A 156 -15.18 -13.48 -11.84
C SER A 156 -15.13 -13.06 -13.32
N LYS A 157 -14.96 -11.79 -13.59
CA LYS A 157 -14.84 -11.20 -14.93
C LYS A 157 -13.40 -11.31 -15.46
N THR A 158 -13.28 -11.30 -16.79
CA THR A 158 -11.96 -11.21 -17.43
C THR A 158 -11.33 -9.84 -17.21
N ASP A 159 -10.01 -9.73 -17.43
CA ASP A 159 -9.31 -8.45 -17.30
C ASP A 159 -9.86 -7.41 -18.30
N GLU A 160 -10.18 -7.83 -19.52
CA GLU A 160 -10.78 -6.97 -20.55
C GLU A 160 -12.16 -6.46 -20.14
N GLU A 161 -12.98 -7.30 -19.51
CA GLU A 161 -14.28 -6.90 -18.98
C GLU A 161 -14.14 -5.91 -17.83
N ILE A 162 -13.21 -6.15 -16.89
CA ILE A 162 -12.91 -5.25 -15.77
C ILE A 162 -12.47 -3.88 -16.31
N VAL A 163 -11.54 -3.86 -17.24
CA VAL A 163 -11.05 -2.63 -17.89
C VAL A 163 -12.20 -1.87 -18.55
N LYS A 164 -13.00 -2.56 -19.37
CA LYS A 164 -14.14 -1.95 -20.09
C LYS A 164 -15.19 -1.37 -19.14
N LEU A 165 -15.56 -2.12 -18.09
CA LEU A 165 -16.55 -1.67 -17.11
C LEU A 165 -16.04 -0.50 -16.29
N THR A 166 -14.77 -0.54 -15.86
CA THR A 166 -14.14 0.55 -15.12
C THR A 166 -14.10 1.82 -15.97
N LYS A 167 -13.67 1.73 -17.24
CA LYS A 167 -13.66 2.86 -18.15
C LYS A 167 -15.04 3.50 -18.29
N ALA A 168 -16.06 2.69 -18.60
CA ALA A 168 -17.42 3.17 -18.79
C ALA A 168 -18.01 3.81 -17.52
N MET A 169 -17.61 3.36 -16.35
CA MET A 169 -17.97 3.95 -15.07
C MET A 169 -17.23 5.27 -14.86
N CYS A 170 -15.92 5.30 -15.09
CA CYS A 170 -15.10 6.51 -14.94
C CYS A 170 -15.60 7.65 -15.84
N GLU A 171 -15.92 7.36 -17.09
CA GLU A 171 -16.44 8.36 -18.07
C GLU A 171 -17.72 9.07 -17.60
N LYS A 172 -18.48 8.45 -16.70
CA LYS A 172 -19.71 9.02 -16.10
C LYS A 172 -19.49 9.65 -14.73
N SER A 173 -18.28 9.55 -14.19
CA SER A 173 -17.96 9.99 -12.85
C SER A 173 -17.45 11.44 -12.83
N ALA A 174 -17.64 12.12 -11.71
CA ALA A 174 -17.14 13.47 -11.52
C ALA A 174 -15.60 13.53 -11.61
N GLY A 175 -15.10 14.56 -12.30
CA GLY A 175 -13.67 14.80 -12.43
C GLY A 175 -12.94 13.85 -13.38
N TYR A 176 -13.69 13.12 -14.23
CA TYR A 176 -13.07 12.19 -15.19
C TYR A 176 -12.07 12.88 -16.11
N GLU A 177 -10.88 12.31 -16.18
CA GLU A 177 -9.84 12.65 -17.14
C GLU A 177 -8.83 11.50 -17.29
N GLN A 178 -7.94 11.58 -18.28
CA GLN A 178 -6.82 10.65 -18.38
C GLN A 178 -5.87 10.86 -17.20
N TYR A 179 -5.44 9.78 -16.54
CA TYR A 179 -4.62 9.88 -15.34
C TYR A 179 -3.27 10.59 -15.60
N GLY A 180 -2.72 10.43 -16.80
CA GLY A 180 -1.53 11.16 -17.24
C GLY A 180 -1.73 12.69 -17.25
N GLU A 181 -2.90 13.18 -17.67
CA GLU A 181 -3.22 14.60 -17.67
C GLU A 181 -3.41 15.14 -16.25
N TRP A 182 -4.10 14.38 -15.39
CA TRP A 182 -4.21 14.72 -13.98
C TRP A 182 -2.83 14.85 -13.33
N ARG A 183 -1.91 13.89 -13.60
CA ARG A 183 -0.53 13.92 -13.08
C ARG A 183 0.23 15.18 -13.49
N LYS A 184 0.11 15.61 -14.74
CA LYS A 184 0.72 16.86 -15.22
C LYS A 184 0.21 18.07 -14.43
N LYS A 185 -1.10 18.14 -14.21
CA LYS A 185 -1.73 19.24 -13.44
C LYS A 185 -1.31 19.25 -11.99
N ILE A 186 -1.29 18.11 -11.31
CA ILE A 186 -0.94 18.04 -9.89
C ILE A 186 0.56 18.27 -9.66
N ALA A 187 1.41 17.87 -10.60
CA ALA A 187 2.85 18.10 -10.52
C ALA A 187 3.21 19.59 -10.41
N LEU A 188 2.42 20.49 -11.04
CA LEU A 188 2.60 21.94 -10.92
C LEU A 188 2.36 22.49 -9.51
N ARG A 189 1.73 21.69 -8.63
CA ARG A 189 1.40 22.06 -7.26
C ARG A 189 2.27 21.36 -6.22
N MET A 190 3.07 20.40 -6.66
CA MET A 190 3.96 19.60 -5.80
C MET A 190 5.36 20.20 -5.76
N THR A 191 6.06 19.99 -4.65
CA THR A 191 7.50 20.19 -4.55
C THR A 191 8.17 18.85 -4.82
N PRO A 192 8.78 18.63 -5.99
CA PRO A 192 9.38 17.36 -6.32
C PRO A 192 10.64 17.09 -5.50
N PHE A 193 10.92 15.82 -5.22
CA PHE A 193 12.20 15.38 -4.73
C PHE A 193 13.25 15.53 -5.84
N VAL A 194 14.39 16.15 -5.51
CA VAL A 194 15.52 16.29 -6.41
C VAL A 194 16.68 15.45 -5.87
N ALA A 195 17.00 14.35 -6.57
CA ALA A 195 18.18 13.56 -6.25
C ALA A 195 19.45 14.45 -6.43
N ARG A 196 20.28 14.50 -5.40
CA ARG A 196 21.60 15.12 -5.53
C ARG A 196 22.56 14.09 -6.11
N SER A 197 23.25 14.49 -7.17
CA SER A 197 24.35 13.72 -7.77
C SER A 197 25.53 13.61 -6.82
#